data_3b9cac592721819a85eff3db556d648d
#
_entry.id   3b9cac592721819a85eff3db556d648d
#
_cell.length_a   1.000
_cell.length_b   1.000
_cell.length_c   1.000
_cell.angle_alpha   90.00
_cell.angle_beta   90.00
_cell.angle_gamma   90.00
#
_symmetry.space_group_name_H-M   'P 1'
#
loop_
_entity.id
_entity.type
_entity.pdbx_description
1 polymer ?
#
loop_
_entity_poly.entity_id
_entity_poly.type
_entity_poly.pdbx_seq_one_letter_code
_entity_poly.pdbx_strand_id
1 'polypeptide(L)'
;MGLGLDRVLMLVKGLDDLRPLRSADPRIASQLLDLAPWRPVSSRPPIRRDLSLAVHERLRSEELGDRVREALGDRSADVEAVEVLSEATHAALPEAARARLGLAPGQKNVLVRLTLRALTRTLTDPEANRLRDEVYAVLHEGSNHEWCCGGPPRKAAG
;
A
#
# COMPACT_ATOMS: atom_id res chain seq x y z
N MET A 1 -32.37 -24.65 -19.12
CA MET A 1 -32.25 -23.75 -17.95
C MET A 1 -30.78 -23.44 -17.75
N GLY A 2 -30.34 -22.24 -18.10
CA GLY A 2 -28.97 -21.81 -17.82
C GLY A 2 -28.87 -21.38 -16.35
N LEU A 3 -28.14 -22.11 -15.52
CA LEU A 3 -27.65 -21.62 -14.25
C LEU A 3 -26.64 -20.52 -14.62
N GLY A 4 -26.95 -19.26 -14.31
CA GLY A 4 -26.00 -18.18 -14.53
C GLY A 4 -24.69 -18.47 -13.79
N LEU A 5 -23.56 -18.21 -14.45
CA LEU A 5 -22.22 -18.46 -13.90
C LEU A 5 -22.04 -17.79 -12.51
N ASP A 6 -22.67 -16.64 -12.31
CA ASP A 6 -22.70 -15.89 -11.05
C ASP A 6 -23.30 -16.73 -9.89
N ARG A 7 -24.34 -17.48 -10.17
CA ARG A 7 -25.03 -18.29 -9.16
C ARG A 7 -24.20 -19.50 -8.76
N VAL A 8 -23.51 -20.11 -9.71
CA VAL A 8 -22.56 -21.21 -9.43
C VAL A 8 -21.38 -20.71 -8.58
N LEU A 9 -20.83 -19.55 -8.93
CA LEU A 9 -19.72 -18.95 -8.18
C LEU A 9 -20.15 -18.59 -6.74
N MET A 10 -21.36 -18.08 -6.54
CA MET A 10 -21.92 -17.80 -5.21
C MET A 10 -22.01 -19.07 -4.36
N LEU A 11 -22.53 -20.16 -4.93
CA LEU A 11 -22.66 -21.43 -4.23
C LEU A 11 -21.30 -22.02 -3.83
N VAL A 12 -20.33 -21.99 -4.74
CA VAL A 12 -18.97 -22.51 -4.50
C VAL A 12 -18.26 -21.71 -3.42
N LYS A 13 -18.44 -20.39 -3.42
CA LYS A 13 -17.79 -19.49 -2.46
C LYS A 13 -18.56 -19.28 -1.15
N GLY A 14 -19.79 -19.78 -1.05
CA GLY A 14 -20.64 -19.56 0.11
C GLY A 14 -21.08 -18.10 0.26
N LEU A 15 -21.34 -17.42 -0.85
CA LEU A 15 -21.80 -16.03 -0.89
C LEU A 15 -23.32 -15.98 -0.83
N ASP A 16 -23.87 -15.26 0.14
CA ASP A 16 -25.31 -14.99 0.26
C ASP A 16 -25.73 -13.72 -0.51
N ASP A 17 -24.78 -12.95 -1.04
CA ASP A 17 -25.01 -11.66 -1.67
C ASP A 17 -24.23 -11.54 -3.01
N LEU A 18 -24.88 -10.98 -4.02
CA LEU A 18 -24.33 -10.73 -5.35
C LEU A 18 -23.39 -9.50 -5.42
N ARG A 19 -23.49 -8.58 -4.47
CA ARG A 19 -22.72 -7.33 -4.50
C ARG A 19 -21.20 -7.52 -4.56
N PRO A 20 -20.59 -8.51 -3.87
CA PRO A 20 -19.18 -8.78 -4.01
C PRO A 20 -18.75 -9.09 -5.45
N LEU A 21 -19.56 -9.78 -6.24
CA LEU A 21 -19.23 -10.16 -7.63
C LEU A 21 -19.09 -8.94 -8.56
N ARG A 22 -19.62 -7.81 -8.18
CA ARG A 22 -19.60 -6.55 -8.95
C ARG A 22 -18.76 -5.46 -8.28
N SER A 23 -18.02 -5.81 -7.23
CA SER A 23 -17.19 -4.86 -6.49
C SER A 23 -15.89 -4.56 -7.24
N ALA A 24 -15.52 -3.30 -7.27
CA ALA A 24 -14.21 -2.85 -7.75
C ALA A 24 -13.10 -2.92 -6.67
N ASP A 25 -13.42 -3.41 -5.45
CA ASP A 25 -12.43 -3.56 -4.39
C ASP A 25 -11.41 -4.67 -4.78
N PRO A 26 -10.10 -4.36 -4.85
CA PRO A 26 -9.08 -5.32 -5.26
C PRO A 26 -9.04 -6.61 -4.39
N ARG A 27 -9.38 -6.49 -3.10
CA ARG A 27 -9.42 -7.65 -2.19
C ARG A 27 -10.60 -8.56 -2.45
N ILE A 28 -11.68 -8.01 -2.98
CA ILE A 28 -12.85 -8.76 -3.45
C ILE A 28 -12.51 -9.41 -4.78
N ALA A 29 -11.97 -8.62 -5.72
CA ALA A 29 -11.61 -9.10 -7.04
C ALA A 29 -10.59 -10.25 -6.99
N SER A 30 -9.57 -10.16 -6.14
CA SER A 30 -8.57 -11.22 -5.97
C SER A 30 -9.19 -12.54 -5.46
N GLN A 31 -10.19 -12.48 -4.59
CA GLN A 31 -10.88 -13.66 -4.09
C GLN A 31 -11.81 -14.30 -5.14
N LEU A 32 -12.18 -13.57 -6.19
CA LEU A 32 -13.02 -14.11 -7.28
C LEU A 32 -12.22 -14.90 -8.32
N LEU A 33 -10.89 -14.83 -8.27
CA LEU A 33 -9.99 -15.51 -9.20
C LEU A 33 -9.73 -16.98 -8.86
N ASP A 34 -10.10 -17.43 -7.66
CA ASP A 34 -9.96 -18.81 -7.21
C ASP A 34 -11.29 -19.40 -6.74
N LEU A 35 -11.29 -20.66 -6.34
CA LEU A 35 -12.46 -21.39 -5.80
C LEU A 35 -12.42 -21.49 -4.26
N ALA A 36 -11.51 -20.80 -3.59
CA ALA A 36 -11.45 -20.80 -2.13
C ALA A 36 -12.72 -20.18 -1.51
N PRO A 37 -13.11 -20.59 -0.30
CA PRO A 37 -14.25 -20.01 0.39
C PRO A 37 -14.11 -18.49 0.55
N TRP A 38 -15.22 -17.79 0.46
CA TRP A 38 -15.27 -16.35 0.61
C TRP A 38 -14.83 -15.88 2.01
N ARG A 39 -14.00 -14.85 2.04
CA ARG A 39 -13.63 -14.16 3.27
C ARG A 39 -14.25 -12.76 3.28
N PRO A 40 -15.04 -12.39 4.30
CA PRO A 40 -15.64 -11.06 4.38
C PRO A 40 -14.60 -9.95 4.26
N VAL A 41 -14.89 -8.97 3.41
CA VAL A 41 -14.08 -7.75 3.27
C VAL A 41 -14.73 -6.65 4.08
N SER A 42 -13.92 -5.88 4.82
CA SER A 42 -14.42 -4.81 5.66
C SER A 42 -15.14 -3.72 4.85
N SER A 43 -16.35 -3.35 5.29
CA SER A 43 -17.11 -2.21 4.78
C SER A 43 -16.73 -0.88 5.46
N ARG A 44 -15.77 -0.89 6.38
CA ARG A 44 -15.35 0.29 7.15
C ARG A 44 -14.61 1.29 6.27
N PRO A 45 -14.64 2.60 6.59
CA PRO A 45 -13.95 3.61 5.79
C PRO A 45 -12.43 3.35 5.78
N PRO A 46 -11.77 3.47 4.63
CA PRO A 46 -10.31 3.35 4.54
C PRO A 46 -9.63 4.64 5.02
N ILE A 47 -8.44 4.49 5.57
CA ILE A 47 -7.52 5.60 5.82
C ILE A 47 -6.48 5.62 4.71
N ARG A 48 -6.27 6.77 4.07
CA ARG A 48 -5.25 6.94 3.03
C ARG A 48 -4.05 7.71 3.59
N ARG A 49 -2.86 7.27 3.20
CA ARG A 49 -1.59 7.95 3.53
C ARG A 49 -0.70 7.99 2.31
N ASP A 50 -0.22 9.17 2.00
CA ASP A 50 0.69 9.39 0.87
C ASP A 50 2.13 9.47 1.39
N LEU A 51 3.04 8.80 0.67
CA LEU A 51 4.46 8.71 0.98
C LEU A 51 5.27 9.12 -0.23
N SER A 52 6.24 10.00 -0.03
CA SER A 52 7.24 10.33 -1.04
C SER A 52 8.52 9.57 -0.71
N LEU A 53 8.88 8.60 -1.54
CA LEU A 53 9.98 7.68 -1.32
C LEU A 53 11.11 7.94 -2.31
N ALA A 54 12.35 7.96 -1.83
CA ALA A 54 13.52 7.81 -2.68
C ALA A 54 13.80 6.32 -2.80
N VAL A 55 13.79 5.79 -4.00
CA VAL A 55 14.04 4.37 -4.28
C VAL A 55 14.98 4.23 -5.47
N HIS A 56 15.62 3.07 -5.61
CA HIS A 56 16.47 2.78 -6.75
C HIS A 56 15.71 2.95 -8.07
N GLU A 57 16.34 3.54 -9.08
CA GLU A 57 15.74 3.86 -10.37
C GLU A 57 15.10 2.64 -11.06
N ARG A 58 15.71 1.45 -10.90
CA ARG A 58 15.24 0.19 -11.51
C ARG A 58 14.06 -0.46 -10.80
N LEU A 59 13.68 0.01 -9.60
CA LEU A 59 12.57 -0.57 -8.85
C LEU A 59 11.26 -0.35 -9.62
N ARG A 60 10.55 -1.43 -9.87
CA ARG A 60 9.25 -1.40 -10.57
C ARG A 60 8.12 -1.19 -9.57
N SER A 61 7.04 -0.57 -10.04
CA SER A 61 5.85 -0.33 -9.21
C SER A 61 5.21 -1.62 -8.66
N GLU A 62 5.28 -2.72 -9.42
CA GLU A 62 4.76 -4.02 -8.97
C GLU A 62 5.57 -4.56 -7.77
N GLU A 63 6.88 -4.42 -7.79
CA GLU A 63 7.78 -4.86 -6.70
C GLU A 63 7.55 -4.07 -5.41
N LEU A 64 7.05 -2.83 -5.54
CA LEU A 64 6.79 -1.97 -4.39
C LEU A 64 5.71 -2.55 -3.47
N GLY A 65 4.64 -3.10 -4.04
CA GLY A 65 3.57 -3.75 -3.28
C GLY A 65 4.08 -4.96 -2.49
N ASP A 66 4.96 -5.76 -3.08
CA ASP A 66 5.56 -6.92 -2.42
C ASP A 66 6.48 -6.51 -1.28
N ARG A 67 7.32 -5.49 -1.48
CA ARG A 67 8.17 -4.92 -0.43
C ARG A 67 7.35 -4.33 0.73
N VAL A 68 6.21 -3.69 0.46
CA VAL A 68 5.30 -3.21 1.52
C VAL A 68 4.77 -4.37 2.34
N ARG A 69 4.34 -5.46 1.68
CA ARG A 69 3.84 -6.66 2.38
C ARG A 69 4.92 -7.32 3.22
N GLU A 70 6.13 -7.42 2.68
CA GLU A 70 7.29 -7.97 3.39
C GLU A 70 7.66 -7.11 4.60
N ALA A 71 7.69 -5.78 4.45
CA ALA A 71 7.99 -4.85 5.53
C ALA A 71 7.00 -4.95 6.70
N LEU A 72 5.72 -5.13 6.40
CA LEU A 72 4.67 -5.16 7.41
C LEU A 72 4.39 -6.56 7.98
N GLY A 73 4.80 -7.63 7.29
CA GLY A 73 4.53 -9.00 7.71
C GLY A 73 3.04 -9.24 7.94
N ASP A 74 2.66 -9.73 9.13
CA ASP A 74 1.26 -10.02 9.48
C ASP A 74 0.35 -8.79 9.40
N ARG A 75 0.88 -7.59 9.62
CA ARG A 75 0.13 -6.33 9.53
C ARG A 75 -0.18 -5.90 8.08
N SER A 76 0.38 -6.56 7.11
CA SER A 76 0.03 -6.36 5.70
C SER A 76 -1.46 -6.63 5.42
N ALA A 77 -2.13 -7.40 6.29
CA ALA A 77 -3.57 -7.62 6.24
C ALA A 77 -4.40 -6.33 6.40
N ASP A 78 -3.83 -5.30 7.03
CA ASP A 78 -4.44 -3.98 7.18
C ASP A 78 -4.22 -3.06 5.95
N VAL A 79 -3.39 -3.49 4.98
CA VAL A 79 -3.14 -2.77 3.73
C VAL A 79 -4.07 -3.29 2.63
N GLU A 80 -5.00 -2.45 2.22
CA GLU A 80 -5.94 -2.77 1.14
C GLU A 80 -5.31 -2.61 -0.25
N ALA A 81 -4.62 -1.49 -0.45
CA ALA A 81 -3.99 -1.17 -1.73
C ALA A 81 -2.71 -0.33 -1.55
N VAL A 82 -1.79 -0.51 -2.49
CA VAL A 82 -0.58 0.30 -2.66
C VAL A 82 -0.61 0.82 -4.09
N GLU A 83 -0.72 2.14 -4.25
CA GLU A 83 -0.84 2.79 -5.56
C GLU A 83 0.33 3.74 -5.78
N VAL A 84 0.98 3.65 -6.92
CA VAL A 84 1.96 4.65 -7.36
C VAL A 84 1.22 5.79 -8.03
N LEU A 85 1.25 6.98 -7.44
CA LEU A 85 0.59 8.17 -7.96
C LEU A 85 1.44 8.89 -9.00
N SER A 86 2.76 8.95 -8.77
CA SER A 86 3.70 9.57 -9.70
C SER A 86 5.12 9.07 -9.46
N GLU A 87 5.94 9.15 -10.49
CA GLU A 87 7.37 8.90 -10.44
C GLU A 87 8.12 10.08 -11.05
N ALA A 88 9.24 10.45 -10.45
CA ALA A 88 10.11 11.49 -10.97
C ALA A 88 11.58 11.07 -10.85
N THR A 89 12.31 11.15 -11.95
CA THR A 89 13.73 10.87 -11.97
C THR A 89 14.53 11.93 -11.19
N HIS A 90 15.74 11.60 -10.77
CA HIS A 90 16.63 12.54 -10.09
C HIS A 90 16.79 13.86 -10.87
N ALA A 91 16.92 13.78 -12.20
CA ALA A 91 17.09 14.96 -13.05
C ALA A 91 15.84 15.83 -13.17
N ALA A 92 14.64 15.23 -13.06
CA ALA A 92 13.37 15.94 -13.20
C ALA A 92 12.94 16.68 -11.92
N LEU A 93 13.56 16.37 -10.78
CA LEU A 93 13.22 16.99 -9.49
C LEU A 93 14.00 18.27 -9.24
N PRO A 94 13.35 19.31 -8.67
CA PRO A 94 14.04 20.50 -8.16
C PRO A 94 15.08 20.13 -7.10
N GLU A 95 16.15 20.91 -7.01
CA GLU A 95 17.24 20.69 -6.05
C GLU A 95 16.75 20.64 -4.60
N ALA A 96 15.84 21.52 -4.22
CA ALA A 96 15.24 21.54 -2.89
C ALA A 96 14.49 20.23 -2.55
N ALA A 97 13.81 19.61 -3.53
CA ALA A 97 13.13 18.35 -3.34
C ALA A 97 14.12 17.19 -3.23
N ARG A 98 15.18 17.19 -4.03
CA ARG A 98 16.28 16.20 -3.93
C ARG A 98 16.97 16.25 -2.58
N ALA A 99 17.29 17.45 -2.11
CA ALA A 99 17.93 17.64 -0.81
C ALA A 99 17.03 17.17 0.35
N ARG A 100 15.72 17.48 0.28
CA ARG A 100 14.75 17.07 1.29
C ARG A 100 14.62 15.54 1.41
N LEU A 101 14.62 14.84 0.28
CA LEU A 101 14.53 13.40 0.21
C LEU A 101 15.90 12.70 0.43
N GLY A 102 16.99 13.46 0.35
CA GLY A 102 18.32 12.88 0.29
C GLY A 102 18.53 11.99 -0.93
N LEU A 103 17.94 12.39 -2.08
CA LEU A 103 17.92 11.61 -3.31
C LEU A 103 19.29 11.62 -3.96
N ALA A 104 19.90 10.45 -4.14
CA ALA A 104 21.18 10.29 -4.82
C ALA A 104 21.02 10.01 -6.32
N PRO A 105 22.07 10.25 -7.14
CA PRO A 105 22.09 9.80 -8.53
C PRO A 105 21.84 8.28 -8.62
N GLY A 106 21.02 7.83 -9.57
CA GLY A 106 20.60 6.44 -9.70
C GLY A 106 19.36 6.08 -8.87
N GLN A 107 18.80 7.05 -8.17
CA GLN A 107 17.52 6.95 -7.48
C GLN A 107 16.45 7.79 -8.16
N LYS A 108 15.19 7.40 -7.97
CA LYS A 108 13.99 8.16 -8.37
C LYS A 108 13.11 8.43 -7.16
N ASN A 109 12.31 9.48 -7.24
CA ASN A 109 11.22 9.72 -6.29
C ASN A 109 9.97 9.01 -6.77
N VAL A 110 9.32 8.29 -5.88
CA VAL A 110 8.01 7.66 -6.12
C VAL A 110 7.05 8.17 -5.07
N LEU A 111 5.94 8.74 -5.52
CA LEU A 111 4.82 9.11 -4.65
C LEU A 111 3.85 7.94 -4.58
N VAL A 112 3.69 7.38 -3.40
CA VAL A 112 2.89 6.19 -3.15
C VAL A 112 1.73 6.51 -2.25
N ARG A 113 0.56 6.00 -2.56
CA ARG A 113 -0.63 6.02 -1.70
C ARG A 113 -0.84 4.67 -1.08
N LEU A 114 -0.85 4.63 0.24
CA LEU A 114 -1.29 3.48 1.02
C LEU A 114 -2.77 3.64 1.37
N THR A 115 -3.60 2.70 0.97
CA THR A 115 -4.99 2.59 1.43
C THR A 115 -5.02 1.53 2.53
N LEU A 116 -5.32 1.96 3.75
CA LEU A 116 -5.30 1.15 4.96
C LEU A 116 -6.72 0.88 5.44
N ARG A 117 -7.05 -0.38 5.67
CA ARG A 117 -8.36 -0.79 6.17
C ARG A 117 -8.28 -2.16 6.83
N ALA A 118 -8.51 -2.24 8.14
CA ALA A 118 -8.59 -3.52 8.84
C ALA A 118 -9.91 -4.24 8.55
N LEU A 119 -9.89 -5.57 8.55
CA LEU A 119 -11.05 -6.41 8.26
C LEU A 119 -12.07 -6.40 9.41
N THR A 120 -11.62 -6.44 10.65
CA THR A 120 -12.46 -6.68 11.83
C THR A 120 -12.66 -5.45 12.71
N ARG A 121 -11.82 -4.42 12.57
CA ARG A 121 -11.83 -3.22 13.40
C ARG A 121 -11.68 -1.95 12.55
N THR A 122 -11.98 -0.80 13.12
CA THR A 122 -11.63 0.49 12.51
C THR A 122 -10.19 0.84 12.90
N LEU A 123 -9.36 1.17 11.91
CA LEU A 123 -8.04 1.70 12.18
C LEU A 123 -8.15 3.12 12.73
N THR A 124 -7.31 3.43 13.70
CA THR A 124 -7.15 4.80 14.20
C THR A 124 -6.06 5.53 13.41
N ASP A 125 -6.08 6.86 13.44
CA ASP A 125 -5.03 7.68 12.81
C ASP A 125 -3.62 7.36 13.31
N PRO A 126 -3.38 7.18 14.63
CA PRO A 126 -2.07 6.76 15.14
C PRO A 126 -1.59 5.40 14.60
N GLU A 127 -2.49 4.43 14.45
CA GLU A 127 -2.16 3.11 13.89
C GLU A 127 -1.81 3.22 12.40
N ALA A 128 -2.60 3.97 11.64
CA ALA A 128 -2.32 4.24 10.23
C ALA A 128 -0.99 4.96 10.02
N ASN A 129 -0.66 5.90 10.91
CA ASN A 129 0.63 6.60 10.87
C ASN A 129 1.80 5.65 11.17
N ARG A 130 1.65 4.73 12.14
CA ARG A 130 2.68 3.71 12.42
C ARG A 130 2.94 2.80 11.23
N LEU A 131 1.89 2.31 10.59
CA LEU A 131 2.02 1.48 9.38
C LEU A 131 2.73 2.25 8.26
N ARG A 132 2.36 3.52 8.05
CA ARG A 132 3.03 4.41 7.10
C ARG A 132 4.52 4.55 7.42
N ASP A 133 4.85 4.84 8.68
CA ASP A 133 6.22 5.11 9.12
C ASP A 133 7.10 3.86 9.00
N GLU A 134 6.56 2.67 9.26
CA GLU A 134 7.24 1.41 9.06
C GLU A 134 7.53 1.13 7.57
N VAL A 135 6.53 1.34 6.71
CA VAL A 135 6.71 1.23 5.26
C VAL A 135 7.78 2.22 4.78
N TYR A 136 7.72 3.45 5.27
CA TYR A 136 8.71 4.47 4.93
C TYR A 136 10.12 4.06 5.35
N ALA A 137 10.29 3.61 6.58
CA ALA A 137 11.59 3.23 7.13
C ALA A 137 12.28 2.09 6.36
N VAL A 138 11.49 1.17 5.79
CA VAL A 138 12.02 0.03 5.02
C VAL A 138 12.24 0.37 3.54
N LEU A 139 11.36 1.16 2.96
CA LEU A 139 11.37 1.41 1.51
C LEU A 139 12.15 2.66 1.09
N HIS A 140 12.31 3.63 1.98
CA HIS A 140 13.02 4.86 1.67
C HIS A 140 14.54 4.64 1.72
N GLU A 141 15.18 4.76 0.57
CA GLU A 141 16.63 4.58 0.38
C GLU A 141 17.40 5.91 0.33
N GLY A 142 16.71 7.04 0.50
CA GLY A 142 17.33 8.37 0.57
C GLY A 142 18.07 8.60 1.89
N SER A 143 19.01 9.53 1.91
CA SER A 143 19.80 9.84 3.11
C SER A 143 19.03 10.64 4.16
N ASN A 144 17.92 11.25 3.81
CA ASN A 144 17.09 12.07 4.70
C ASN A 144 15.77 11.36 5.01
N HIS A 145 15.58 10.99 6.26
CA HIS A 145 14.36 10.33 6.76
C HIS A 145 13.45 11.34 7.48
N GLU A 146 12.85 12.27 6.74
CA GLU A 146 11.99 13.32 7.33
C GLU A 146 10.71 12.78 8.00
N TRP A 147 10.23 11.61 7.57
CA TRP A 147 8.93 11.05 7.99
C TRP A 147 9.04 9.89 9.00
N CYS A 148 10.25 9.60 9.48
CA CYS A 148 10.40 8.58 10.51
C CYS A 148 9.90 9.08 11.87
N CYS A 149 8.71 8.58 12.25
CA CYS A 149 8.27 8.48 13.65
C CYS A 149 8.37 9.76 14.47
N GLY A 150 7.57 10.79 14.15
CA GLY A 150 7.18 11.83 15.15
C GLY A 150 8.26 12.41 16.07
N GLY A 151 9.54 12.19 15.79
CA GLY A 151 10.69 12.72 16.49
C GLY A 151 11.55 13.61 15.59
N PRO A 152 12.25 14.60 16.13
CA PRO A 152 13.18 15.40 15.36
C PRO A 152 14.24 14.49 14.71
N PRO A 153 14.77 14.86 13.52
CA PRO A 153 15.75 14.07 12.83
C PRO A 153 16.92 13.78 13.78
N ARG A 154 17.21 12.50 14.01
CA ARG A 154 18.45 12.15 14.68
C ARG A 154 19.57 12.63 13.76
N LYS A 155 20.23 13.71 14.15
CA LYS A 155 21.50 14.10 13.56
C LYS A 155 22.38 12.85 13.54
N ALA A 156 22.76 12.44 12.34
CA ALA A 156 23.84 11.47 12.19
C ALA A 156 25.02 12.00 13.01
N ALA A 157 25.39 11.28 14.05
CA ALA A 157 26.63 11.53 14.77
C ALA A 157 27.76 11.29 13.76
N GLY A 158 28.54 12.32 13.54
CA GLY A 158 29.70 12.33 12.64
C GLY A 158 30.78 11.30 13.00
#